data_fa6c3cd3cdc727f2835ba9beede6a7f2
#
_entry.id   fa6c3cd3cdc727f2835ba9beede6a7f2
#
_cell.length_a   1.000
_cell.length_b   1.000
_cell.length_c   1.000
_cell.angle_alpha   90.00
_cell.angle_beta   90.00
_cell.angle_gamma   90.00
#
_symmetry.space_group_name_H-M   'P 1'
#
loop_
_entity.id
_entity.type
_entity.pdbx_description
1 polymer ?
#
loop_
_entity_poly.entity_id
_entity_poly.type
_entity_poly.pdbx_seq_one_letter_code
_entity_poly.pdbx_strand_id
1 'polypeptide(L)'
;MQIAVILLGAILFLCAAGFGAYLWYEDAQHQKALLNYPVAYTDLIKQYATKYELDPYLVQSIIRCESSNDPNAVSGVGAIGLMQIMPDTGEWIGHKIDPELAYSLDMLNDPATNIEYGCWYLNFLSARFNGNVMQIVAAYNAGHGSVEKWLKDPRFSQNGELTSIPFEDTARYYKSVMTAYENYTTLYPDLFTTSAQTATVVGG
;
A
#
# COMPACT_ATOMS: atom_id res chain seq x y z
N MET A 1 8.96 -9.32 59.99
CA MET A 1 8.12 -10.10 59.07
C MET A 1 7.00 -9.25 58.39
N GLN A 2 6.22 -8.47 59.14
CA GLN A 2 5.13 -7.61 58.59
C GLN A 2 5.60 -6.56 57.58
N ILE A 3 6.72 -5.84 57.85
CA ILE A 3 7.26 -4.81 56.96
C ILE A 3 7.69 -5.41 55.61
N ALA A 4 8.29 -6.58 55.58
CA ALA A 4 8.69 -7.27 54.35
C ALA A 4 7.50 -7.68 53.51
N VAL A 5 6.40 -8.12 54.13
CA VAL A 5 5.12 -8.45 53.41
C VAL A 5 4.47 -7.21 52.81
N ILE A 6 4.49 -6.09 53.54
CA ILE A 6 3.94 -4.81 53.03
C ILE A 6 4.77 -4.31 51.84
N LEU A 7 6.11 -4.34 51.96
CA LEU A 7 7.01 -3.95 50.87
C LEU A 7 6.81 -4.84 49.60
N LEU A 8 6.70 -6.14 49.79
CA LEU A 8 6.45 -7.07 48.70
C LEU A 8 5.08 -6.78 48.01
N GLY A 9 4.03 -6.54 48.83
CA GLY A 9 2.71 -6.17 48.32
C GLY A 9 2.73 -4.86 47.52
N ALA A 10 3.46 -3.85 48.00
CA ALA A 10 3.61 -2.57 47.30
C ALA A 10 4.35 -2.75 45.95
N ILE A 11 5.41 -3.55 45.93
CA ILE A 11 6.17 -3.85 44.69
C ILE A 11 5.27 -4.57 43.69
N LEU A 12 4.55 -5.60 44.12
CA LEU A 12 3.61 -6.33 43.23
C LEU A 12 2.50 -5.40 42.67
N PHE A 13 1.97 -4.51 43.52
CA PHE A 13 0.98 -3.52 43.07
C PHE A 13 1.55 -2.56 42.01
N LEU A 14 2.77 -2.04 42.25
CA LEU A 14 3.45 -1.15 41.29
C LEU A 14 3.75 -1.86 39.96
N CYS A 15 4.19 -3.12 40.02
CA CYS A 15 4.41 -3.93 38.83
C CYS A 15 3.10 -4.17 38.06
N ALA A 16 2.02 -4.52 38.75
CA ALA A 16 0.72 -4.71 38.13
C ALA A 16 0.15 -3.42 37.52
N ALA A 17 0.30 -2.29 38.22
CA ALA A 17 -0.10 -0.98 37.71
C ALA A 17 0.73 -0.56 36.48
N GLY A 18 2.06 -0.77 36.53
CA GLY A 18 2.94 -0.50 35.41
C GLY A 18 2.63 -1.38 34.19
N PHE A 19 2.35 -2.66 34.41
CA PHE A 19 1.93 -3.57 33.34
C PHE A 19 0.57 -3.18 32.76
N GLY A 20 -0.41 -2.80 33.60
CA GLY A 20 -1.69 -2.30 33.12
C GLY A 20 -1.56 -1.03 32.28
N ALA A 21 -0.72 -0.08 32.73
CA ALA A 21 -0.44 1.14 31.97
C ALA A 21 0.26 0.84 30.62
N TYR A 22 1.17 -0.14 30.59
CA TYR A 22 1.83 -0.59 29.37
C TYR A 22 0.80 -1.18 28.37
N LEU A 23 -0.06 -2.09 28.83
CA LEU A 23 -1.09 -2.68 27.97
C LEU A 23 -2.06 -1.62 27.42
N TRP A 24 -2.45 -0.66 28.26
CA TRP A 24 -3.31 0.45 27.80
C TRP A 24 -2.59 1.32 26.75
N TYR A 25 -1.30 1.60 26.94
CA TYR A 25 -0.51 2.35 25.99
C TYR A 25 -0.41 1.63 24.64
N GLU A 26 -0.12 0.32 24.64
CA GLU A 26 -0.06 -0.51 23.43
C GLU A 26 -1.41 -0.53 22.70
N ASP A 27 -2.52 -0.72 23.43
CA ASP A 27 -3.86 -0.67 22.84
C ASP A 27 -4.16 0.70 22.22
N ALA A 28 -3.83 1.78 22.91
CA ALA A 28 -4.03 3.14 22.39
C ALA A 28 -3.20 3.40 21.12
N GLN A 29 -1.97 2.89 21.03
CA GLN A 29 -1.15 2.98 19.82
C GLN A 29 -1.74 2.15 18.68
N HIS A 30 -2.23 0.94 18.98
CA HIS A 30 -2.89 0.08 18.01
C HIS A 30 -4.16 0.75 17.45
N GLN A 31 -5.04 1.29 18.30
CA GLN A 31 -6.24 2.02 17.89
C GLN A 31 -5.89 3.24 17.01
N LYS A 32 -4.85 3.99 17.38
CA LYS A 32 -4.37 5.11 16.58
C LYS A 32 -3.84 4.66 15.20
N ALA A 33 -3.15 3.52 15.14
CA ALA A 33 -2.67 2.97 13.89
C ALA A 33 -3.83 2.56 12.97
N LEU A 34 -4.88 1.90 13.50
CA LEU A 34 -6.09 1.55 12.75
C LEU A 34 -6.79 2.79 12.15
N LEU A 35 -6.86 3.90 12.90
CA LEU A 35 -7.42 5.17 12.40
C LEU A 35 -6.58 5.79 11.29
N ASN A 36 -5.25 5.63 11.32
CA ASN A 36 -4.35 6.17 10.32
C ASN A 36 -4.29 5.31 9.03
N TYR A 37 -4.61 4.03 9.15
CA TYR A 37 -4.58 3.06 8.05
C TYR A 37 -5.95 2.39 7.85
N PRO A 38 -7.02 3.16 7.55
CA PRO A 38 -8.32 2.59 7.29
C PRO A 38 -8.29 1.72 6.04
N VAL A 39 -9.05 0.62 6.06
CA VAL A 39 -9.23 -0.25 4.90
C VAL A 39 -10.52 0.10 4.17
N ALA A 40 -10.45 0.13 2.84
CA ALA A 40 -11.58 0.37 1.96
C ALA A 40 -11.40 -0.38 0.64
N TYR A 41 -12.49 -0.65 -0.07
CA TYR A 41 -12.49 -1.28 -1.39
C TYR A 41 -11.80 -2.66 -1.44
N THR A 42 -11.75 -3.39 -0.33
CA THR A 42 -10.98 -4.63 -0.18
C THR A 42 -11.36 -5.71 -1.20
N ASP A 43 -12.63 -5.84 -1.54
CA ASP A 43 -13.09 -6.82 -2.53
C ASP A 43 -12.61 -6.46 -3.94
N LEU A 44 -12.68 -5.19 -4.32
CA LEU A 44 -12.19 -4.70 -5.62
C LEU A 44 -10.66 -4.84 -5.70
N ILE A 45 -9.95 -4.47 -4.63
CA ILE A 45 -8.49 -4.63 -4.56
C ILE A 45 -8.13 -6.10 -4.71
N LYS A 46 -8.77 -7.00 -3.95
CA LYS A 46 -8.54 -8.44 -4.05
C LYS A 46 -8.82 -8.98 -5.45
N GLN A 47 -9.94 -8.58 -6.04
CA GLN A 47 -10.33 -8.98 -7.39
C GLN A 47 -9.27 -8.59 -8.43
N TYR A 48 -8.90 -7.31 -8.47
CA TYR A 48 -7.98 -6.81 -9.51
C TYR A 48 -6.52 -7.13 -9.22
N ALA A 49 -6.09 -7.17 -7.96
CA ALA A 49 -4.77 -7.66 -7.62
C ALA A 49 -4.59 -9.13 -8.03
N THR A 50 -5.60 -9.99 -7.81
CA THR A 50 -5.59 -11.37 -8.29
C THR A 50 -5.57 -11.45 -9.81
N LYS A 51 -6.40 -10.66 -10.52
CA LYS A 51 -6.47 -10.62 -11.99
C LYS A 51 -5.12 -10.27 -12.63
N TYR A 52 -4.37 -9.37 -11.99
CA TYR A 52 -3.10 -8.85 -12.51
C TYR A 52 -1.86 -9.36 -11.76
N GLU A 53 -1.99 -10.43 -10.97
CA GLU A 53 -0.91 -11.11 -10.25
C GLU A 53 -0.07 -10.17 -9.37
N LEU A 54 -0.76 -9.29 -8.63
CA LEU A 54 -0.16 -8.30 -7.74
C LEU A 54 -0.37 -8.67 -6.27
N ASP A 55 0.51 -8.15 -5.41
CA ASP A 55 0.29 -8.15 -3.97
C ASP A 55 -0.82 -7.14 -3.61
N PRO A 56 -1.97 -7.58 -3.06
CA PRO A 56 -3.08 -6.68 -2.72
C PRO A 56 -2.73 -5.66 -1.63
N TYR A 57 -1.78 -5.98 -0.75
CA TYR A 57 -1.29 -5.01 0.24
C TYR A 57 -0.50 -3.87 -0.41
N LEU A 58 0.25 -4.14 -1.48
CA LEU A 58 0.93 -3.10 -2.25
C LEU A 58 -0.09 -2.18 -2.94
N VAL A 59 -1.15 -2.75 -3.54
CA VAL A 59 -2.24 -1.98 -4.17
C VAL A 59 -2.93 -1.08 -3.13
N GLN A 60 -3.31 -1.63 -1.95
CA GLN A 60 -3.92 -0.87 -0.86
C GLN A 60 -3.00 0.27 -0.38
N SER A 61 -1.70 0.03 -0.31
CA SER A 61 -0.71 1.01 0.12
C SER A 61 -0.56 2.17 -0.87
N ILE A 62 -0.61 1.87 -2.16
CA ILE A 62 -0.61 2.88 -3.21
C ILE A 62 -1.88 3.72 -3.14
N ILE A 63 -3.07 3.11 -3.06
CA ILE A 63 -4.36 3.83 -2.90
C ILE A 63 -4.31 4.76 -1.68
N ARG A 64 -3.77 4.29 -0.56
CA ARG A 64 -3.61 5.11 0.65
C ARG A 64 -2.73 6.33 0.42
N CYS A 65 -1.63 6.17 -0.32
CA CYS A 65 -0.69 7.26 -0.59
C CYS A 65 -1.21 8.23 -1.66
N GLU A 66 -1.94 7.75 -2.65
CA GLU A 66 -2.45 8.55 -3.76
C GLU A 66 -3.66 9.41 -3.38
N SER A 67 -4.65 8.82 -2.72
CA SER A 67 -5.94 9.47 -2.47
C SER A 67 -6.41 9.44 -1.03
N SER A 68 -5.72 8.74 -0.12
CA SER A 68 -6.24 8.43 1.22
C SER A 68 -7.59 7.70 1.19
N ASN A 69 -7.84 6.86 0.17
CA ASN A 69 -9.10 6.16 -0.12
C ASN A 69 -10.25 7.06 -0.58
N ASP A 70 -9.99 8.28 -1.05
CA ASP A 70 -11.02 9.16 -1.63
C ASP A 70 -11.20 8.86 -3.13
N PRO A 71 -12.36 8.33 -3.57
CA PRO A 71 -12.62 8.02 -4.98
C PRO A 71 -12.80 9.28 -5.85
N ASN A 72 -13.06 10.42 -5.23
CA ASN A 72 -13.28 11.70 -5.92
C ASN A 72 -12.02 12.59 -5.88
N ALA A 73 -10.89 12.07 -5.42
CA ALA A 73 -9.66 12.85 -5.36
C ALA A 73 -9.22 13.32 -6.74
N VAL A 74 -8.92 14.61 -6.86
CA VAL A 74 -8.33 15.20 -8.07
C VAL A 74 -7.11 16.00 -7.67
N SER A 75 -5.94 15.65 -8.23
CA SER A 75 -4.70 16.36 -7.94
C SER A 75 -4.60 17.69 -8.68
N GLY A 76 -3.69 18.56 -8.23
CA GLY A 76 -3.40 19.83 -8.91
C GLY A 76 -2.89 19.68 -10.36
N VAL A 77 -2.42 18.50 -10.75
CA VAL A 77 -1.99 18.16 -12.12
C VAL A 77 -3.02 17.37 -12.90
N GLY A 78 -4.20 17.12 -12.32
CA GLY A 78 -5.33 16.46 -12.98
C GLY A 78 -5.36 14.94 -12.90
N ALA A 79 -4.60 14.31 -12.00
CA ALA A 79 -4.75 12.88 -11.71
C ALA A 79 -6.05 12.63 -10.93
N ILE A 80 -6.75 11.50 -11.18
CA ILE A 80 -8.12 11.27 -10.76
C ILE A 80 -8.25 9.95 -10.00
N GLY A 81 -9.05 9.98 -8.93
CA GLY A 81 -9.60 8.82 -8.23
C GLY A 81 -8.62 8.14 -7.28
N LEU A 82 -8.99 6.94 -6.85
CA LEU A 82 -8.32 6.16 -5.80
C LEU A 82 -6.83 5.96 -6.04
N MET A 83 -6.45 5.67 -7.27
CA MET A 83 -5.07 5.39 -7.68
C MET A 83 -4.45 6.53 -8.50
N GLN A 84 -5.09 7.72 -8.51
CA GLN A 84 -4.59 8.94 -9.15
C GLN A 84 -4.11 8.72 -10.59
N ILE A 85 -5.00 8.20 -11.43
CA ILE A 85 -4.71 7.94 -12.83
C ILE A 85 -4.78 9.25 -13.63
N MET A 86 -3.74 9.55 -14.39
CA MET A 86 -3.75 10.67 -15.33
C MET A 86 -4.70 10.38 -16.49
N PRO A 87 -5.46 11.37 -17.02
CA PRO A 87 -6.40 11.20 -18.11
C PRO A 87 -5.85 10.43 -19.31
N ASP A 88 -4.70 10.87 -19.83
CA ASP A 88 -4.07 10.23 -21.00
C ASP A 88 -3.62 8.78 -20.70
N THR A 89 -3.20 8.54 -19.47
CA THR A 89 -2.83 7.18 -18.99
C THR A 89 -4.08 6.31 -18.90
N GLY A 90 -5.20 6.85 -18.40
CA GLY A 90 -6.47 6.14 -18.30
C GLY A 90 -7.02 5.75 -19.68
N GLU A 91 -7.00 6.66 -20.64
CA GLU A 91 -7.38 6.38 -22.02
C GLU A 91 -6.50 5.29 -22.65
N TRP A 92 -5.19 5.43 -22.51
CA TRP A 92 -4.24 4.43 -23.01
C TRP A 92 -4.47 3.05 -22.40
N ILE A 93 -4.67 2.96 -21.08
CA ILE A 93 -4.93 1.69 -20.39
C ILE A 93 -6.28 1.12 -20.83
N GLY A 94 -7.32 1.96 -20.89
CA GLY A 94 -8.66 1.55 -21.32
C GLY A 94 -8.61 0.85 -22.67
N HIS A 95 -7.95 1.44 -23.66
CA HIS A 95 -7.78 0.84 -25.00
C HIS A 95 -6.83 -0.38 -25.01
N LYS A 96 -5.98 -0.58 -24.00
CA LYS A 96 -5.19 -1.82 -23.85
C LYS A 96 -6.04 -2.97 -23.29
N ILE A 97 -7.01 -2.65 -22.45
CA ILE A 97 -7.92 -3.64 -21.85
C ILE A 97 -9.03 -3.98 -22.86
N ASP A 98 -9.63 -2.96 -23.49
CA ASP A 98 -10.67 -3.08 -24.49
C ASP A 98 -10.42 -2.07 -25.64
N PRO A 99 -9.93 -2.55 -26.81
CA PRO A 99 -9.65 -1.68 -27.97
C PRO A 99 -10.85 -0.93 -28.53
N GLU A 100 -12.07 -1.43 -28.30
CA GLU A 100 -13.32 -0.83 -28.78
C GLU A 100 -13.96 0.09 -27.71
N LEU A 101 -13.29 0.33 -26.60
CA LEU A 101 -13.82 1.12 -25.48
C LEU A 101 -14.12 2.56 -25.94
N ALA A 102 -15.34 3.00 -25.74
CA ALA A 102 -15.70 4.42 -25.79
C ALA A 102 -15.24 5.09 -24.48
N TYR A 103 -13.96 5.44 -24.40
CA TYR A 103 -13.39 6.04 -23.21
C TYR A 103 -14.05 7.39 -22.86
N SER A 104 -14.32 7.57 -21.58
CA SER A 104 -14.80 8.82 -21.00
C SER A 104 -14.01 9.11 -19.72
N LEU A 105 -13.64 10.35 -19.49
CA LEU A 105 -12.89 10.78 -18.31
C LEU A 105 -13.61 10.41 -16.99
N ASP A 106 -14.94 10.47 -17.00
CA ASP A 106 -15.76 10.15 -15.82
C ASP A 106 -15.60 8.70 -15.35
N MET A 107 -15.11 7.81 -16.22
CA MET A 107 -14.81 6.42 -15.85
C MET A 107 -13.74 6.33 -14.75
N LEU A 108 -12.85 7.32 -14.68
CA LEU A 108 -11.81 7.35 -13.64
C LEU A 108 -12.36 7.69 -12.24
N ASN A 109 -13.60 8.16 -12.13
CA ASN A 109 -14.26 8.37 -10.83
C ASN A 109 -14.96 7.09 -10.33
N ASP A 110 -15.15 6.08 -11.18
CA ASP A 110 -15.66 4.79 -10.76
C ASP A 110 -14.58 3.99 -10.04
N PRO A 111 -14.80 3.59 -8.77
CA PRO A 111 -13.81 2.85 -7.99
C PRO A 111 -13.31 1.57 -8.66
N ALA A 112 -14.20 0.80 -9.30
CA ALA A 112 -13.84 -0.46 -9.93
C ALA A 112 -12.90 -0.23 -11.13
N THR A 113 -13.25 0.71 -12.00
CA THR A 113 -12.46 1.09 -13.17
C THR A 113 -11.10 1.68 -12.75
N ASN A 114 -11.10 2.57 -11.76
CA ASN A 114 -9.87 3.22 -11.30
C ASN A 114 -8.87 2.22 -10.68
N ILE A 115 -9.36 1.29 -9.83
CA ILE A 115 -8.54 0.23 -9.25
C ILE A 115 -8.08 -0.75 -10.34
N GLU A 116 -8.94 -1.12 -11.27
CA GLU A 116 -8.56 -1.98 -12.39
C GLU A 116 -7.42 -1.38 -13.21
N TYR A 117 -7.54 -0.11 -13.58
CA TYR A 117 -6.54 0.58 -14.39
C TYR A 117 -5.21 0.73 -13.64
N GLY A 118 -5.28 1.08 -12.35
CA GLY A 118 -4.08 1.14 -11.50
C GLY A 118 -3.36 -0.21 -11.36
N CYS A 119 -4.13 -1.29 -11.16
CA CYS A 119 -3.58 -2.65 -11.12
C CYS A 119 -2.98 -3.08 -12.45
N TRP A 120 -3.66 -2.79 -13.57
CA TRP A 120 -3.11 -3.04 -14.89
C TRP A 120 -1.78 -2.33 -15.10
N TYR A 121 -1.69 -1.06 -14.69
CA TYR A 121 -0.46 -0.28 -14.82
C TYR A 121 0.67 -0.82 -13.93
N LEU A 122 0.34 -1.23 -12.70
CA LEU A 122 1.32 -1.88 -11.81
C LEU A 122 1.85 -3.20 -12.40
N ASN A 123 0.99 -4.01 -13.01
CA ASN A 123 1.42 -5.23 -13.71
C ASN A 123 2.33 -4.91 -14.91
N PHE A 124 1.97 -3.90 -15.71
CA PHE A 124 2.81 -3.39 -16.79
C PHE A 124 4.20 -2.97 -16.29
N LEU A 125 4.27 -2.25 -15.17
CA LEU A 125 5.52 -1.85 -14.54
C LEU A 125 6.28 -3.05 -13.95
N SER A 126 5.59 -4.01 -13.36
CA SER A 126 6.18 -5.24 -12.83
C SER A 126 6.88 -6.05 -13.93
N ALA A 127 6.22 -6.25 -15.04
CA ALA A 127 6.82 -6.91 -16.19
C ALA A 127 8.04 -6.14 -16.75
N ARG A 128 7.96 -4.79 -16.76
CA ARG A 128 9.02 -3.93 -17.28
C ARG A 128 10.26 -3.87 -16.39
N PHE A 129 10.11 -4.02 -15.10
CA PHE A 129 11.18 -3.92 -14.10
C PHE A 129 11.47 -5.24 -13.38
N ASN A 130 11.09 -6.38 -13.98
CA ASN A 130 11.37 -7.72 -13.46
C ASN A 130 10.92 -7.92 -11.99
N GLY A 131 9.79 -7.32 -11.60
CA GLY A 131 9.25 -7.42 -10.25
C GLY A 131 10.00 -6.61 -9.18
N ASN A 132 10.98 -5.76 -9.55
CA ASN A 132 11.70 -4.95 -8.56
C ASN A 132 10.79 -3.86 -7.99
N VAL A 133 10.37 -4.03 -6.72
CA VAL A 133 9.38 -3.17 -6.04
C VAL A 133 9.82 -1.71 -5.99
N MET A 134 11.09 -1.41 -5.74
CA MET A 134 11.58 -0.02 -5.73
C MET A 134 11.38 0.65 -7.08
N GLN A 135 11.71 -0.06 -8.17
CA GLN A 135 11.58 0.45 -9.53
C GLN A 135 10.11 0.60 -9.93
N ILE A 136 9.25 -0.34 -9.54
CA ILE A 136 7.81 -0.31 -9.80
C ILE A 136 7.16 0.89 -9.10
N VAL A 137 7.37 1.06 -7.80
CA VAL A 137 6.78 2.15 -7.03
C VAL A 137 7.33 3.51 -7.47
N ALA A 138 8.64 3.61 -7.73
CA ALA A 138 9.23 4.83 -8.27
C ALA A 138 8.68 5.18 -9.66
N ALA A 139 8.48 4.18 -10.53
CA ALA A 139 7.93 4.37 -11.86
C ALA A 139 6.45 4.71 -11.85
N TYR A 140 5.69 4.22 -10.89
CA TYR A 140 4.29 4.61 -10.71
C TYR A 140 4.16 6.13 -10.48
N ASN A 141 5.00 6.68 -9.62
CA ASN A 141 5.01 8.11 -9.29
C ASN A 141 5.70 8.99 -10.35
N ALA A 142 6.90 8.60 -10.81
CA ALA A 142 7.74 9.45 -11.67
C ALA A 142 7.62 9.12 -13.17
N GLY A 143 6.85 8.08 -13.52
CA GLY A 143 6.76 7.52 -14.86
C GLY A 143 7.92 6.56 -15.18
N HIS A 144 7.62 5.49 -15.91
CA HIS A 144 8.60 4.45 -16.26
C HIS A 144 9.81 4.98 -17.04
N GLY A 145 9.59 5.96 -17.92
CA GLY A 145 10.69 6.57 -18.69
C GLY A 145 11.71 7.31 -17.83
N SER A 146 11.31 7.83 -16.67
CA SER A 146 12.23 8.45 -15.70
C SER A 146 13.11 7.38 -15.04
N VAL A 147 12.51 6.30 -14.58
CA VAL A 147 13.25 5.17 -13.97
C VAL A 147 14.22 4.52 -14.96
N GLU A 148 13.83 4.36 -16.22
CA GLU A 148 14.73 3.86 -17.26
C GLU A 148 15.95 4.75 -17.50
N LYS A 149 15.79 6.07 -17.38
CA LYS A 149 16.92 7.00 -17.44
C LYS A 149 17.82 6.85 -16.22
N TRP A 150 17.25 6.68 -15.02
CA TRP A 150 18.03 6.49 -13.79
C TRP A 150 18.80 5.17 -13.79
N LEU A 151 18.21 4.11 -14.35
CA LEU A 151 18.86 2.81 -14.50
C LEU A 151 20.09 2.83 -15.42
N LYS A 152 20.18 3.81 -16.30
CA LYS A 152 21.37 4.02 -17.17
C LYS A 152 22.48 4.85 -16.52
N ASP A 153 22.20 5.47 -15.37
CA ASP A 153 23.13 6.33 -14.66
C ASP A 153 23.80 5.55 -13.50
N PRO A 154 25.12 5.31 -13.57
CA PRO A 154 25.83 4.55 -12.54
C PRO A 154 25.85 5.21 -11.15
N ARG A 155 25.41 6.46 -11.03
CA ARG A 155 25.24 7.12 -9.74
C ARG A 155 24.03 6.58 -8.99
N PHE A 156 23.03 6.08 -9.69
CA PHE A 156 21.73 5.69 -9.14
C PHE A 156 21.41 4.21 -9.36
N SER A 157 22.21 3.50 -10.15
CA SER A 157 21.94 2.10 -10.46
C SER A 157 23.23 1.26 -10.46
N GLN A 158 23.06 -0.03 -10.14
CA GLN A 158 24.08 -1.05 -10.23
C GLN A 158 23.43 -2.36 -10.70
N ASN A 159 24.07 -3.06 -11.64
CA ASN A 159 23.59 -4.34 -12.17
C ASN A 159 22.14 -4.33 -12.69
N GLY A 160 21.68 -3.21 -13.23
CA GLY A 160 20.31 -3.07 -13.74
C GLY A 160 19.24 -2.79 -12.67
N GLU A 161 19.65 -2.51 -11.44
CA GLU A 161 18.75 -2.18 -10.36
C GLU A 161 19.06 -0.79 -9.78
N LEU A 162 18.03 -0.07 -9.33
CA LEU A 162 18.21 1.19 -8.62
C LEU A 162 18.85 0.92 -7.24
N THR A 163 19.91 1.66 -6.95
CA THR A 163 20.51 1.75 -5.61
C THR A 163 20.00 2.94 -4.82
N SER A 164 19.46 3.94 -5.52
CA SER A 164 18.82 5.12 -4.93
C SER A 164 17.86 5.77 -5.92
N ILE A 165 16.87 6.50 -5.39
CA ILE A 165 15.92 7.30 -6.17
C ILE A 165 16.44 8.75 -6.15
N PRO A 166 16.79 9.36 -7.31
CA PRO A 166 17.48 10.64 -7.36
C PRO A 166 16.60 11.86 -7.02
N PHE A 167 15.27 11.72 -7.17
CA PHE A 167 14.33 12.80 -6.89
C PHE A 167 13.70 12.63 -5.53
N GLU A 168 13.82 13.65 -4.68
CA GLU A 168 13.38 13.63 -3.29
C GLU A 168 11.88 13.32 -3.14
N ASP A 169 11.05 13.89 -4.02
CA ASP A 169 9.60 13.66 -3.98
C ASP A 169 9.26 12.18 -4.24
N THR A 170 9.87 11.57 -5.25
CA THR A 170 9.69 10.16 -5.55
C THR A 170 10.30 9.25 -4.48
N ALA A 171 11.43 9.63 -3.89
CA ALA A 171 12.02 8.90 -2.77
C ALA A 171 11.12 8.93 -1.52
N ARG A 172 10.50 10.08 -1.22
CA ARG A 172 9.49 10.20 -0.15
C ARG A 172 8.26 9.38 -0.45
N TYR A 173 7.77 9.41 -1.69
CA TYR A 173 6.64 8.60 -2.11
C TYR A 173 6.92 7.11 -1.91
N TYR A 174 8.05 6.61 -2.40
CA TYR A 174 8.47 5.22 -2.19
C TYR A 174 8.48 4.85 -0.70
N LYS A 175 9.11 5.67 0.13
CA LYS A 175 9.14 5.46 1.58
C LYS A 175 7.72 5.42 2.18
N SER A 176 6.83 6.32 1.76
CA SER A 176 5.45 6.37 2.23
C SER A 176 4.67 5.11 1.86
N VAL A 177 4.81 4.63 0.62
CA VAL A 177 4.18 3.39 0.16
C VAL A 177 4.68 2.18 0.95
N MET A 178 6.01 2.06 1.16
CA MET A 178 6.57 0.94 1.92
C MET A 178 6.18 1.00 3.40
N THR A 179 6.12 2.20 4.00
CA THR A 179 5.61 2.37 5.36
C THR A 179 4.13 1.97 5.47
N ALA A 180 3.31 2.34 4.47
CA ALA A 180 1.92 1.92 4.43
C ALA A 180 1.79 0.40 4.27
N TYR A 181 2.61 -0.21 3.43
CA TYR A 181 2.67 -1.65 3.22
C TYR A 181 2.98 -2.42 4.53
N GLU A 182 4.01 -1.99 5.26
CA GLU A 182 4.37 -2.57 6.56
C GLU A 182 3.23 -2.44 7.58
N ASN A 183 2.56 -1.28 7.62
CA ASN A 183 1.42 -1.07 8.52
C ASN A 183 0.23 -1.94 8.14
N TYR A 184 -0.18 -1.99 6.86
CA TYR A 184 -1.31 -2.82 6.45
C TYR A 184 -1.06 -4.31 6.68
N THR A 185 0.12 -4.83 6.36
CA THR A 185 0.46 -6.24 6.61
C THR A 185 0.50 -6.59 8.10
N THR A 186 0.92 -5.64 8.95
CA THR A 186 0.98 -5.83 10.41
C THR A 186 -0.40 -5.70 11.07
N LEU A 187 -1.18 -4.68 10.69
CA LEU A 187 -2.48 -4.40 11.31
C LEU A 187 -3.58 -5.36 10.83
N TYR A 188 -3.47 -5.85 9.60
CA TYR A 188 -4.51 -6.63 8.94
C TYR A 188 -3.93 -7.87 8.24
N PRO A 189 -3.25 -8.78 8.94
CA PRO A 189 -2.51 -9.89 8.32
C PRO A 189 -3.39 -10.83 7.47
N ASP A 190 -4.68 -10.89 7.76
CA ASP A 190 -5.64 -11.78 7.09
C ASP A 190 -6.58 -11.06 6.12
N LEU A 191 -6.36 -9.75 5.85
CA LEU A 191 -7.29 -8.92 5.08
C LEU A 191 -7.63 -9.49 3.69
N PHE A 192 -6.65 -10.07 3.03
CA PHE A 192 -6.79 -10.59 1.67
C PHE A 192 -6.70 -12.13 1.59
N THR A 193 -6.64 -12.84 2.75
CA THR A 193 -6.68 -14.29 2.75
C THR A 193 -8.06 -14.81 2.30
N THR A 194 -8.06 -15.93 1.60
CA THR A 194 -9.31 -16.56 1.21
C THR A 194 -9.76 -17.48 2.35
N SER A 195 -11.02 -17.43 2.74
CA SER A 195 -11.64 -18.28 3.77
C SER A 195 -11.45 -19.81 3.57
N ALA A 196 -10.96 -20.24 2.40
CA ALA A 196 -10.59 -21.62 2.13
C ALA A 196 -9.25 -22.05 2.77
N GLN A 197 -8.37 -21.13 3.11
CA GLN A 197 -7.07 -21.46 3.74
C GLN A 197 -7.16 -21.62 5.26
N THR A 198 -8.17 -21.02 5.89
CA THR A 198 -8.38 -21.12 7.35
C THR A 198 -8.93 -22.48 7.78
N ALA A 199 -9.55 -23.23 6.88
CA ALA A 199 -10.14 -24.56 7.19
C ALA A 199 -9.10 -25.69 7.31
N THR A 200 -7.88 -25.49 6.83
CA THR A 200 -6.84 -26.54 6.81
C THR A 200 -5.95 -26.52 8.06
N VAL A 201 -5.99 -25.45 8.86
CA VAL A 201 -5.14 -25.30 10.06
C VAL A 201 -5.84 -25.80 11.35
N VAL A 202 -7.16 -25.99 11.34
CA VAL A 202 -7.94 -26.40 12.53
C VAL A 202 -8.24 -27.92 12.52
N GLY A 203 -7.74 -28.67 11.55
CA GLY A 203 -8.01 -30.11 11.36
C GLY A 203 -6.74 -30.99 11.36
N GLY A 204 -5.71 -30.63 12.12
CA GLY A 204 -4.47 -31.40 12.25
C GLY A 204 -4.13 -31.67 13.71
#